data_98b8e34bc953c03f770708128603c492
#
_entry.id   98b8e34bc953c03f770708128603c492
#
_cell.length_a   1.000
_cell.length_b   1.000
_cell.length_c   1.000
_cell.angle_alpha   90.00
_cell.angle_beta   90.00
_cell.angle_gamma   90.00
#
_symmetry.space_group_name_H-M   'P 1'
#
loop_
_entity.id
_entity.type
_entity.pdbx_description
1 polymer ?
#
loop_
_entity_poly.entity_id
_entity_poly.type
_entity_poly.pdbx_seq_one_letter_code
_entity_poly.pdbx_strand_id
1 'polypeptide(L)'
;MVHSPMYHRLMRFVEDAKANESLSDYDSKHKATLEAMKEAEEYIQHFREYQGFQGQTGDAIDKWLEDAEHRLRLWKASYLATSQVEVEMRRVMQHAREEAEMLSPVLVDARLDKLRDVAEVTIPVMEQYGLVGMAYNAVASTGAAVYDAVAAQANKQREASSTDILQRLNDSMQGLANNAARIK
;
A
#
# COMPACT_ATOMS: atom_id res chain seq x y z
N MET A 1 16.55 -16.09 -20.67
CA MET A 1 16.19 -14.99 -19.74
C MET A 1 14.85 -15.36 -19.11
N VAL A 2 14.78 -15.45 -17.78
CA VAL A 2 13.55 -15.87 -17.09
C VAL A 2 12.59 -14.70 -17.11
N HIS A 3 11.37 -14.92 -17.60
CA HIS A 3 10.33 -13.88 -17.71
C HIS A 3 9.57 -13.76 -16.38
N SER A 4 9.56 -12.56 -15.77
CA SER A 4 8.97 -12.29 -14.44
C SER A 4 8.04 -11.08 -14.47
N PRO A 5 6.92 -11.12 -15.23
CA PRO A 5 6.09 -9.95 -15.46
C PRO A 5 5.41 -9.41 -14.18
N MET A 6 4.93 -10.28 -13.30
CA MET A 6 4.26 -9.87 -12.07
C MET A 6 5.23 -9.28 -11.05
N TYR A 7 6.44 -9.87 -10.94
CA TYR A 7 7.49 -9.30 -10.12
C TYR A 7 7.91 -7.91 -10.62
N HIS A 8 8.11 -7.73 -11.93
CA HIS A 8 8.42 -6.41 -12.48
C HIS A 8 7.29 -5.37 -12.25
N ARG A 9 6.03 -5.81 -12.35
CA ARG A 9 4.89 -4.95 -12.04
C ARG A 9 4.88 -4.55 -10.56
N LEU A 10 5.15 -5.50 -9.68
CA LEU A 10 5.23 -5.25 -8.23
C LEU A 10 6.38 -4.28 -7.91
N MET A 11 7.57 -4.46 -8.52
CA MET A 11 8.71 -3.57 -8.29
C MET A 11 8.48 -2.15 -8.79
N ARG A 12 7.75 -1.97 -9.90
CA ARG A 12 7.31 -0.61 -10.31
C ARG A 12 6.40 0.03 -9.27
N PHE A 13 5.44 -0.73 -8.74
CA PHE A 13 4.60 -0.22 -7.65
C PHE A 13 5.46 0.21 -6.44
N VAL A 14 6.49 -0.56 -6.08
CA VAL A 14 7.41 -0.20 -4.97
C VAL A 14 8.15 1.11 -5.27
N GLU A 15 8.64 1.30 -6.50
CA GLU A 15 9.30 2.54 -6.92
C GLU A 15 8.34 3.74 -6.86
N ASP A 16 7.12 3.58 -7.39
CA ASP A 16 6.09 4.62 -7.36
C ASP A 16 5.67 4.95 -5.91
N ALA A 17 5.53 3.93 -5.06
CA ALA A 17 5.20 4.12 -3.65
C ALA A 17 6.30 4.89 -2.89
N LYS A 18 7.57 4.60 -3.17
CA LYS A 18 8.72 5.35 -2.60
C LYS A 18 8.73 6.80 -3.05
N ALA A 19 8.48 7.05 -4.33
CA ALA A 19 8.44 8.41 -4.87
C ALA A 19 7.33 9.27 -4.23
N ASN A 20 6.23 8.64 -3.80
CA ASN A 20 5.09 9.30 -3.16
C ASN A 20 5.13 9.29 -1.62
N GLU A 21 6.20 8.79 -1.00
CA GLU A 21 6.32 8.71 0.47
C GLU A 21 6.50 10.08 1.13
N SER A 22 7.08 11.06 0.45
CA SER A 22 7.31 12.42 0.96
C SER A 22 6.08 13.31 0.80
N LEU A 23 5.03 13.02 1.56
CA LEU A 23 3.80 13.82 1.59
C LEU A 23 3.78 14.87 2.72
N SER A 24 4.94 15.43 3.08
CA SER A 24 5.05 16.52 4.07
C SER A 24 4.10 17.69 3.76
N ASP A 25 3.86 17.94 2.47
CA ASP A 25 2.95 18.99 1.99
C ASP A 25 1.48 18.63 2.25
N TYR A 26 1.11 17.35 2.15
CA TYR A 26 -0.23 16.88 2.49
C TYR A 26 -0.50 16.98 3.99
N ASP A 27 0.41 16.50 4.82
CA ASP A 27 0.24 16.50 6.28
C ASP A 27 0.16 17.94 6.82
N SER A 28 0.92 18.87 6.25
CA SER A 28 0.84 20.28 6.57
C SER A 28 -0.50 20.90 6.17
N LYS A 29 -1.00 20.60 4.98
CA LYS A 29 -2.32 21.04 4.49
C LYS A 29 -3.46 20.43 5.29
N HIS A 30 -3.37 19.15 5.64
CA HIS A 30 -4.34 18.48 6.49
C HIS A 30 -4.47 19.16 7.85
N LYS A 31 -3.34 19.42 8.51
CA LYS A 31 -3.30 20.14 9.79
C LYS A 31 -3.87 21.54 9.65
N ALA A 32 -3.48 22.29 8.63
CA ALA A 32 -4.00 23.64 8.39
C ALA A 32 -5.52 23.64 8.14
N THR A 33 -6.05 22.63 7.44
CA THR A 33 -7.50 22.50 7.21
C THR A 33 -8.26 22.26 8.50
N LEU A 34 -7.76 21.39 9.37
CA LEU A 34 -8.40 21.13 10.68
C LEU A 34 -8.34 22.36 11.59
N GLU A 35 -7.24 23.11 11.58
CA GLU A 35 -7.09 24.37 12.32
C GLU A 35 -8.10 25.41 11.81
N ALA A 36 -8.22 25.61 10.50
CA ALA A 36 -9.18 26.53 9.90
C ALA A 36 -10.64 26.15 10.25
N MET A 37 -10.98 24.86 10.29
CA MET A 37 -12.30 24.40 10.72
C MET A 37 -12.56 24.73 12.20
N LYS A 38 -11.54 24.57 13.05
CA LYS A 38 -11.63 24.91 14.46
C LYS A 38 -11.80 26.41 14.66
N GLU A 39 -11.00 27.22 13.97
CA GLU A 39 -11.15 28.68 13.99
C GLU A 39 -12.55 29.13 13.55
N ALA A 40 -13.09 28.49 12.50
CA ALA A 40 -14.46 28.79 12.06
C ALA A 40 -15.52 28.45 13.12
N GLU A 41 -15.37 27.34 13.86
CA GLU A 41 -16.23 27.00 15.00
C GLU A 41 -16.15 28.09 16.10
N GLU A 42 -14.94 28.53 16.44
CA GLU A 42 -14.69 29.58 17.45
C GLU A 42 -15.30 30.91 17.00
N TYR A 43 -15.19 31.30 15.73
CA TYR A 43 -15.80 32.52 15.19
C TYR A 43 -17.33 32.50 15.25
N ILE A 44 -17.96 31.35 14.92
CA ILE A 44 -19.42 31.22 15.02
C ILE A 44 -19.89 31.38 16.47
N GLN A 45 -19.19 30.76 17.43
CA GLN A 45 -19.50 30.88 18.85
C GLN A 45 -19.33 32.32 19.34
N HIS A 46 -18.20 32.95 19.03
CA HIS A 46 -17.93 34.32 19.43
C HIS A 46 -18.94 35.30 18.83
N PHE A 47 -19.32 35.12 17.55
CA PHE A 47 -20.34 35.97 16.94
C PHE A 47 -21.69 35.81 17.62
N ARG A 48 -22.10 34.62 18.03
CA ARG A 48 -23.33 34.34 18.77
C ARG A 48 -23.36 35.06 20.10
N GLU A 49 -22.24 35.15 20.82
CA GLU A 49 -22.14 35.80 22.11
C GLU A 49 -22.23 37.34 22.02
N TYR A 50 -21.73 37.92 20.93
CA TYR A 50 -21.56 39.38 20.82
C TYR A 50 -22.42 40.05 19.73
N GLN A 51 -23.35 39.34 19.11
CA GLN A 51 -24.14 39.88 18.00
C GLN A 51 -25.02 41.11 18.38
N GLY A 52 -25.47 41.23 19.62
CA GLY A 52 -26.21 42.39 20.10
C GLY A 52 -27.58 42.64 19.47
N PHE A 53 -28.03 41.81 18.54
CA PHE A 53 -29.31 41.90 17.85
C PHE A 53 -30.42 41.27 18.69
N GLN A 54 -31.63 41.88 18.64
CA GLN A 54 -32.81 41.41 19.39
C GLN A 54 -34.03 41.32 18.47
N GLY A 55 -35.07 40.59 18.94
CA GLY A 55 -36.31 40.40 18.19
C GLY A 55 -36.11 39.57 16.90
N GLN A 56 -36.96 39.78 15.91
CA GLN A 56 -36.98 39.00 14.68
C GLN A 56 -35.63 38.92 13.93
N THR A 57 -34.83 39.97 13.99
CA THR A 57 -33.50 40.00 13.38
C THR A 57 -32.54 39.12 14.18
N GLY A 58 -32.58 39.15 15.50
CA GLY A 58 -31.79 38.27 16.37
C GLY A 58 -32.14 36.80 16.10
N ASP A 59 -33.42 36.46 16.10
CA ASP A 59 -33.91 35.12 15.84
C ASP A 59 -33.46 34.59 14.45
N ALA A 60 -33.48 35.44 13.43
CA ALA A 60 -33.01 35.07 12.07
C ALA A 60 -31.51 34.82 12.01
N ILE A 61 -30.71 35.62 12.74
CA ILE A 61 -29.25 35.44 12.84
C ILE A 61 -28.93 34.16 13.62
N ASP A 62 -29.60 33.90 14.73
CA ASP A 62 -29.40 32.68 15.51
C ASP A 62 -29.66 31.44 14.68
N LYS A 63 -30.76 31.41 13.94
CA LYS A 63 -31.07 30.30 13.02
C LYS A 63 -30.02 30.14 11.93
N TRP A 64 -29.51 31.23 11.36
CA TRP A 64 -28.45 31.17 10.35
C TRP A 64 -27.14 30.61 10.94
N LEU A 65 -26.80 31.00 12.18
CA LEU A 65 -25.63 30.48 12.89
C LEU A 65 -25.77 29.00 13.21
N GLU A 66 -26.96 28.53 13.60
CA GLU A 66 -27.25 27.12 13.83
C GLU A 66 -27.06 26.30 12.55
N ASP A 67 -27.58 26.80 11.42
CA ASP A 67 -27.41 26.16 10.12
C ASP A 67 -25.92 26.14 9.68
N ALA A 68 -25.19 27.20 9.90
CA ALA A 68 -23.77 27.31 9.60
C ALA A 68 -22.94 26.31 10.44
N GLU A 69 -23.19 26.27 11.75
CA GLU A 69 -22.55 25.34 12.67
C GLU A 69 -22.85 23.86 12.31
N HIS A 70 -24.11 23.58 11.97
CA HIS A 70 -24.51 22.26 11.54
C HIS A 70 -23.76 21.82 10.27
N ARG A 71 -23.67 22.69 9.26
CA ARG A 71 -22.93 22.41 8.00
C ARG A 71 -21.45 22.22 8.28
N LEU A 72 -20.85 23.04 9.13
CA LEU A 72 -19.43 22.93 9.49
C LEU A 72 -19.14 21.61 10.19
N ARG A 73 -20.01 21.16 11.10
CA ARG A 73 -19.92 19.84 11.75
C ARG A 73 -20.00 18.69 10.74
N LEU A 74 -20.91 18.76 9.78
CA LEU A 74 -21.02 17.74 8.70
C LEU A 74 -19.76 17.72 7.85
N TRP A 75 -19.24 18.87 7.45
CA TRP A 75 -18.00 18.96 6.69
C TRP A 75 -16.81 18.37 7.45
N LYS A 76 -16.67 18.70 8.71
CA LYS A 76 -15.61 18.19 9.58
C LYS A 76 -15.70 16.68 9.72
N ALA A 77 -16.89 16.14 9.94
CA ALA A 77 -17.11 14.69 10.02
C ALA A 77 -16.74 13.98 8.70
N SER A 78 -17.19 14.50 7.56
CA SER A 78 -16.87 13.97 6.23
C SER A 78 -15.37 14.07 5.92
N TYR A 79 -14.74 15.19 6.25
CA TYR A 79 -13.30 15.38 6.07
C TYR A 79 -12.48 14.40 6.91
N LEU A 80 -12.82 14.21 8.19
CA LEU A 80 -12.14 13.27 9.08
C LEU A 80 -12.32 11.82 8.60
N ALA A 81 -13.52 11.46 8.15
CA ALA A 81 -13.77 10.13 7.60
C ALA A 81 -12.95 9.87 6.33
N THR A 82 -12.85 10.86 5.43
CA THR A 82 -12.02 10.78 4.23
C THR A 82 -10.53 10.65 4.57
N SER A 83 -10.07 11.42 5.53
CA SER A 83 -8.68 11.37 6.02
C SER A 83 -8.33 10.00 6.62
N GLN A 84 -9.26 9.37 7.34
CA GLN A 84 -9.05 8.00 7.83
C GLN A 84 -8.88 6.98 6.71
N VAL A 85 -9.70 7.08 5.66
CA VAL A 85 -9.55 6.21 4.48
C VAL A 85 -8.18 6.39 3.84
N GLU A 86 -7.70 7.62 3.75
CA GLU A 86 -6.37 7.90 3.19
C GLU A 86 -5.24 7.31 4.05
N VAL A 87 -5.31 7.43 5.37
CA VAL A 87 -4.34 6.81 6.29
C VAL A 87 -4.30 5.29 6.08
N GLU A 88 -5.46 4.65 5.95
CA GLU A 88 -5.53 3.21 5.70
C GLU A 88 -5.01 2.83 4.30
N MET A 89 -5.26 3.66 3.27
CA MET A 89 -4.67 3.46 1.95
C MET A 89 -3.13 3.47 1.99
N ARG A 90 -2.54 4.43 2.70
CA ARG A 90 -1.09 4.52 2.89
C ARG A 90 -0.55 3.29 3.62
N ARG A 91 -1.23 2.84 4.68
CA ARG A 91 -0.86 1.65 5.43
C ARG A 91 -0.87 0.40 4.56
N VAL A 92 -1.89 0.22 3.74
CA VAL A 92 -1.99 -0.90 2.80
C VAL A 92 -0.86 -0.87 1.77
N MET A 93 -0.55 0.31 1.21
CA MET A 93 0.56 0.48 0.26
C MET A 93 1.92 0.19 0.93
N GLN A 94 2.13 0.68 2.15
CA GLN A 94 3.36 0.44 2.90
C GLN A 94 3.54 -1.06 3.18
N HIS A 95 2.50 -1.75 3.62
CA HIS A 95 2.56 -3.19 3.90
C HIS A 95 2.88 -3.99 2.63
N ALA A 96 2.22 -3.67 1.51
CA ALA A 96 2.49 -4.32 0.23
C ALA A 96 3.93 -4.07 -0.26
N ARG A 97 4.49 -2.87 0.00
CA ARG A 97 5.89 -2.55 -0.27
C ARG A 97 6.84 -3.36 0.59
N GLU A 98 6.62 -3.45 1.89
CA GLU A 98 7.43 -4.23 2.81
C GLU A 98 7.47 -5.71 2.42
N GLU A 99 6.31 -6.29 2.09
CA GLU A 99 6.23 -7.67 1.58
C GLU A 99 6.98 -7.84 0.24
N ALA A 100 6.87 -6.86 -0.66
CA ALA A 100 7.58 -6.89 -1.95
C ALA A 100 9.10 -6.81 -1.78
N GLU A 101 9.58 -6.01 -0.84
CA GLU A 101 11.01 -5.86 -0.54
C GLU A 101 11.62 -7.12 0.09
N MET A 102 10.80 -8.00 0.68
CA MET A 102 11.24 -9.32 1.16
C MET A 102 11.47 -10.33 0.02
N LEU A 103 10.93 -10.07 -1.16
CA LEU A 103 11.15 -10.96 -2.31
C LEU A 103 12.57 -10.79 -2.85
N SER A 104 13.29 -11.92 -2.96
CA SER A 104 14.65 -11.89 -3.48
C SER A 104 14.72 -11.36 -4.92
N PRO A 105 15.55 -10.35 -5.20
CA PRO A 105 15.80 -9.89 -6.56
C PRO A 105 16.56 -10.94 -7.38
N VAL A 106 17.29 -11.83 -6.69
CA VAL A 106 18.12 -12.88 -7.30
C VAL A 106 17.36 -14.19 -7.24
N LEU A 107 17.20 -14.86 -8.39
CA LEU A 107 16.48 -16.13 -8.49
C LEU A 107 17.28 -17.31 -7.94
N VAL A 108 18.59 -17.22 -8.03
CA VAL A 108 19.50 -18.32 -7.67
C VAL A 108 20.64 -17.74 -6.85
N ASP A 109 20.96 -18.39 -5.73
CA ASP A 109 22.10 -18.02 -4.90
C ASP A 109 23.40 -18.15 -5.73
N ALA A 110 24.34 -17.22 -5.54
CA ALA A 110 25.66 -17.23 -6.16
C ALA A 110 26.46 -18.55 -5.94
N ARG A 111 26.09 -19.33 -4.91
CA ARG A 111 26.63 -20.66 -4.68
C ARG A 111 26.21 -21.67 -5.77
N LEU A 112 25.00 -21.50 -6.32
CA LEU A 112 24.47 -22.34 -7.37
C LEU A 112 25.04 -21.98 -8.75
N ASP A 113 25.57 -20.76 -8.93
CA ASP A 113 26.26 -20.39 -10.17
C ASP A 113 27.44 -21.33 -10.45
N LYS A 114 28.10 -21.83 -9.40
CA LYS A 114 29.18 -22.82 -9.52
C LYS A 114 28.72 -24.19 -10.05
N LEU A 115 27.43 -24.52 -9.87
CA LEU A 115 26.87 -25.76 -10.39
C LEU A 115 26.68 -25.73 -11.90
N ARG A 116 26.57 -24.55 -12.50
CA ARG A 116 26.33 -24.38 -13.93
C ARG A 116 27.43 -25.02 -14.79
N ASP A 117 28.65 -24.99 -14.31
CA ASP A 117 29.84 -25.48 -15.01
C ASP A 117 30.16 -26.95 -14.67
N VAL A 118 29.37 -27.58 -13.80
CA VAL A 118 29.56 -28.99 -13.42
C VAL A 118 28.90 -29.89 -14.43
N ALA A 119 29.68 -30.81 -14.99
CA ALA A 119 29.20 -31.71 -16.03
C ALA A 119 28.14 -32.71 -15.54
N GLU A 120 28.19 -33.08 -14.26
CA GLU A 120 27.28 -34.04 -13.65
C GLU A 120 27.03 -33.66 -12.16
N VAL A 121 25.76 -33.62 -11.75
CA VAL A 121 25.36 -33.26 -10.37
C VAL A 121 24.69 -34.48 -9.74
N THR A 122 25.19 -34.88 -8.59
CA THR A 122 24.62 -35.98 -7.79
C THR A 122 23.59 -35.46 -6.77
N ILE A 123 22.61 -36.30 -6.42
CA ILE A 123 21.52 -35.96 -5.45
C ILE A 123 22.04 -35.39 -4.13
N PRO A 124 23.12 -35.87 -3.49
CA PRO A 124 23.66 -35.30 -2.26
C PRO A 124 24.03 -33.81 -2.36
N VAL A 125 24.47 -33.35 -3.51
CA VAL A 125 24.81 -31.95 -3.75
C VAL A 125 23.53 -31.10 -3.76
N MET A 126 22.42 -31.66 -4.27
CA MET A 126 21.12 -30.98 -4.32
C MET A 126 20.53 -30.79 -2.92
N GLU A 127 20.66 -31.79 -2.03
CA GLU A 127 20.24 -31.68 -0.63
C GLU A 127 21.01 -30.59 0.11
N GLN A 128 22.32 -30.47 -0.13
CA GLN A 128 23.18 -29.46 0.49
C GLN A 128 22.77 -28.03 0.13
N TYR A 129 22.16 -27.82 -1.04
CA TYR A 129 21.66 -26.50 -1.48
C TYR A 129 20.17 -26.25 -1.14
N GLY A 130 19.55 -27.09 -0.29
CA GLY A 130 18.17 -26.89 0.16
C GLY A 130 17.12 -27.20 -0.92
N LEU A 131 17.46 -27.99 -1.92
CA LEU A 131 16.58 -28.37 -3.02
C LEU A 131 15.69 -29.58 -2.67
N VAL A 132 15.50 -29.83 -1.39
CA VAL A 132 14.68 -30.94 -0.86
C VAL A 132 13.23 -30.75 -1.30
N GLY A 133 12.72 -31.70 -2.07
CA GLY A 133 11.32 -31.71 -2.55
C GLY A 133 11.16 -31.49 -4.05
N MET A 134 12.23 -31.22 -4.79
CA MET A 134 12.19 -31.40 -6.25
C MET A 134 12.23 -32.89 -6.56
N ALA A 135 11.11 -33.44 -7.03
CA ALA A 135 11.03 -34.77 -7.58
C ALA A 135 11.87 -34.83 -8.90
N TYR A 136 13.17 -34.94 -8.73
CA TYR A 136 14.07 -35.21 -9.84
C TYR A 136 14.07 -36.72 -10.08
N ASN A 137 13.44 -37.16 -11.16
CA ASN A 137 13.69 -38.49 -11.67
C ASN A 137 15.18 -38.55 -12.01
N ALA A 138 15.92 -39.41 -11.33
CA ALA A 138 17.36 -39.52 -11.34
C ALA A 138 17.87 -39.98 -12.73
N VAL A 139 17.93 -39.05 -13.66
CA VAL A 139 18.76 -39.15 -14.86
C VAL A 139 19.91 -38.17 -14.64
N ALA A 140 21.12 -38.59 -14.95
CA ALA A 140 22.30 -37.74 -14.87
C ALA A 140 22.03 -36.40 -15.53
N SER A 141 21.90 -35.36 -14.70
CA SER A 141 21.55 -34.00 -15.14
C SER A 141 22.83 -33.17 -15.15
N THR A 142 23.05 -32.40 -16.19
CA THR A 142 24.14 -31.41 -16.20
C THR A 142 23.88 -30.33 -15.14
N GLY A 143 24.94 -29.76 -14.58
CA GLY A 143 24.79 -28.65 -13.62
C GLY A 143 23.98 -27.49 -14.19
N ALA A 144 24.07 -27.22 -15.49
CA ALA A 144 23.25 -26.22 -16.18
C ALA A 144 21.75 -26.56 -16.14
N ALA A 145 21.36 -27.83 -16.35
CA ALA A 145 19.96 -28.25 -16.29
C ALA A 145 19.38 -28.13 -14.87
N VAL A 146 20.18 -28.46 -13.86
CA VAL A 146 19.81 -28.28 -12.45
C VAL A 146 19.65 -26.79 -12.12
N TYR A 147 20.60 -25.96 -12.55
CA TYR A 147 20.54 -24.51 -12.36
C TYR A 147 19.28 -23.93 -13.00
N ASP A 148 18.99 -24.29 -14.24
CA ASP A 148 17.79 -23.78 -14.94
C ASP A 148 16.49 -24.23 -14.27
N ALA A 149 16.42 -25.46 -13.75
CA ALA A 149 15.25 -25.98 -13.04
C ALA A 149 15.03 -25.22 -11.70
N VAL A 150 16.13 -24.99 -10.96
CA VAL A 150 16.06 -24.20 -9.70
C VAL A 150 15.65 -22.77 -10.00
N ALA A 151 16.24 -22.14 -10.99
CA ALA A 151 15.89 -20.78 -11.41
C ALA A 151 14.42 -20.69 -11.85
N ALA A 152 13.92 -21.66 -12.61
CA ALA A 152 12.53 -21.74 -13.04
C ALA A 152 11.57 -21.89 -11.84
N GLN A 153 11.90 -22.75 -10.88
CA GLN A 153 11.09 -22.96 -9.67
C GLN A 153 11.09 -21.71 -8.78
N ALA A 154 12.25 -21.12 -8.54
CA ALA A 154 12.37 -19.88 -7.76
C ALA A 154 11.57 -18.73 -8.41
N ASN A 155 11.64 -18.63 -9.75
CA ASN A 155 10.86 -17.66 -10.49
C ASN A 155 9.35 -17.90 -10.35
N LYS A 156 8.91 -19.15 -10.46
CA LYS A 156 7.49 -19.51 -10.30
C LYS A 156 6.97 -19.12 -8.91
N GLN A 157 7.75 -19.36 -7.87
CA GLN A 157 7.39 -18.94 -6.50
C GLN A 157 7.34 -17.42 -6.39
N ARG A 158 8.34 -16.70 -6.90
CA ARG A 158 8.39 -15.25 -6.90
C ARG A 158 7.22 -14.62 -7.65
N GLU A 159 6.87 -15.14 -8.82
CA GLU A 159 5.71 -14.71 -9.61
C GLU A 159 4.40 -14.96 -8.86
N ALA A 160 4.23 -16.12 -8.22
CA ALA A 160 3.06 -16.43 -7.41
C ALA A 160 2.92 -15.46 -6.22
N SER A 161 4.00 -15.24 -5.48
CA SER A 161 4.00 -14.28 -4.35
C SER A 161 3.73 -12.85 -4.83
N SER A 162 4.32 -12.44 -5.95
CA SER A 162 4.08 -11.10 -6.53
C SER A 162 2.62 -10.93 -6.97
N THR A 163 2.01 -11.97 -7.51
CA THR A 163 0.60 -11.98 -7.91
C THR A 163 -0.30 -11.84 -6.68
N ASP A 164 -0.02 -12.60 -5.63
CA ASP A 164 -0.78 -12.56 -4.37
C ASP A 164 -0.71 -11.19 -3.69
N ILE A 165 0.49 -10.59 -3.60
CA ILE A 165 0.67 -9.25 -3.04
C ILE A 165 -0.14 -8.22 -3.85
N LEU A 166 -0.02 -8.23 -5.18
CA LEU A 166 -0.73 -7.30 -6.05
C LEU A 166 -2.25 -7.49 -5.99
N GLN A 167 -2.74 -8.72 -5.86
CA GLN A 167 -4.16 -9.00 -5.72
C GLN A 167 -4.69 -8.48 -4.39
N ARG A 168 -4.03 -8.80 -3.26
CA ARG A 168 -4.41 -8.31 -1.93
C ARG A 168 -4.38 -6.77 -1.85
N LEU A 169 -3.36 -6.15 -2.47
CA LEU A 169 -3.28 -4.70 -2.59
C LEU A 169 -4.51 -4.15 -3.34
N ASN A 170 -4.81 -4.70 -4.52
CA ASN A 170 -5.94 -4.26 -5.33
C ASN A 170 -7.27 -4.41 -4.59
N ASP A 171 -7.51 -5.56 -3.95
CA ASP A 171 -8.76 -5.85 -3.24
C ASP A 171 -8.94 -4.91 -2.03
N SER A 172 -7.86 -4.65 -1.30
CA SER A 172 -7.85 -3.70 -0.17
C SER A 172 -8.13 -2.28 -0.64
N MET A 173 -7.47 -1.83 -1.72
CA MET A 173 -7.68 -0.48 -2.28
C MET A 173 -9.10 -0.31 -2.84
N GLN A 174 -9.65 -1.34 -3.48
CA GLN A 174 -11.04 -1.33 -3.94
C GLN A 174 -12.03 -1.23 -2.77
N GLY A 175 -11.79 -1.96 -1.69
CA GLY A 175 -12.59 -1.88 -0.46
C GLY A 175 -12.58 -0.48 0.13
N LEU A 176 -11.41 0.14 0.23
CA LEU A 176 -11.23 1.52 0.72
C LEU A 176 -11.89 2.55 -0.20
N ALA A 177 -11.75 2.40 -1.51
CA ALA A 177 -12.42 3.27 -2.48
C ALA A 177 -13.96 3.20 -2.37
N ASN A 178 -14.51 1.99 -2.17
CA ASN A 178 -15.95 1.81 -1.95
C ASN A 178 -16.40 2.44 -0.62
N ASN A 179 -15.58 2.41 0.42
CA ASN A 179 -15.87 3.08 1.69
C ASN A 179 -15.83 4.60 1.52
N ALA A 180 -14.82 5.14 0.84
CA ALA A 180 -14.73 6.57 0.53
C ALA A 180 -15.96 7.08 -0.25
N ALA A 181 -16.46 6.32 -1.21
CA ALA A 181 -17.64 6.67 -1.99
C ALA A 181 -18.95 6.76 -1.17
N ARG A 182 -18.99 6.20 0.04
CA ARG A 182 -20.15 6.25 0.96
C ARG A 182 -20.10 7.42 1.93
N ILE A 183 -18.98 8.13 2.03
CA ILE A 183 -18.81 9.33 2.84
C ILE A 183 -19.54 10.46 2.12
N LYS A 184 -20.64 10.95 2.71
CA LYS A 184 -21.47 12.04 2.19
C LYS A 184 -21.31 13.29 3.04
#